data_d5acb2e6eaa98d31016b894a5c7d8753
#
_entry.id   d5acb2e6eaa98d31016b894a5c7d8753
#
_cell.length_a   1.000
_cell.length_b   1.000
_cell.length_c   1.000
_cell.angle_alpha   90.00
_cell.angle_beta   90.00
_cell.angle_gamma   90.00
#
_symmetry.space_group_name_H-M   'P 1'
#
loop_
_entity.id
_entity.type
_entity.pdbx_description
1 polymer ?
#
loop_
_entity_poly.entity_id
_entity_poly.type
_entity_poly.pdbx_seq_one_letter_code
_entity_poly.pdbx_strand_id
1 'polypeptide(L)'
;MDWIERARELALGFAARAEKHDREGSFPYENFDELRESGFFGLTVPARFAGAEAPLHTYLGVLEAIATGDGSTALSFMMHLKTFGQEREAPSYPPGWLEQMARGAMSDGYLVNTVATEEGLGSPAGGGLPDTTATPSNGGWLLEGRKTFTTLSPVLHYFIVLAQIPVPEGERPRIGNFMVLRTDPGLHVEPTWDSLGMRATGSHDVVLQGIRLTADRLLNERVVGGADARGGAGMAWFALGLCAVTIGVASAARDYAVEYARVRTPNSNRAIKEYPGVRMRIARMDLLIQRSRALMDDACRAWEAREPTGMSLLNRIAAAKIDTLNNCIEAVDLAMRVVGGVSLQKSRPIERYYRDVRAALHNPPLEDRALEMLARAALDEAAEPPKAAE
;
A
#
# COMPACT_ATOMS: atom_id res chain seq x y z
N MET A 1 -2.40 -24.20 4.48
CA MET A 1 -3.52 -23.23 4.65
C MET A 1 -3.65 -22.45 3.36
N ASP A 2 -4.84 -22.35 2.81
CA ASP A 2 -5.12 -21.44 1.71
C ASP A 2 -5.34 -20.02 2.29
N TRP A 3 -4.31 -19.19 2.21
CA TRP A 3 -4.31 -17.86 2.77
C TRP A 3 -5.34 -16.93 2.12
N ILE A 4 -5.58 -17.10 0.81
CA ILE A 4 -6.50 -16.25 0.06
C ILE A 4 -7.94 -16.58 0.44
N GLU A 5 -8.29 -17.87 0.56
CA GLU A 5 -9.61 -18.29 1.00
C GLU A 5 -9.90 -17.86 2.44
N ARG A 6 -8.92 -18.03 3.33
CA ARG A 6 -9.05 -17.56 4.71
C ARG A 6 -9.21 -16.05 4.80
N ALA A 7 -8.52 -15.27 3.94
CA ALA A 7 -8.71 -13.83 3.86
C ALA A 7 -10.13 -13.45 3.40
N ARG A 8 -10.73 -14.20 2.46
CA ARG A 8 -12.13 -14.00 2.04
C ARG A 8 -13.12 -14.24 3.18
N GLU A 9 -12.89 -15.26 3.99
CA GLU A 9 -13.72 -15.52 5.17
C GLU A 9 -13.69 -14.35 6.15
N LEU A 10 -12.49 -13.84 6.48
CA LEU A 10 -12.33 -12.69 7.38
C LEU A 10 -12.94 -11.41 6.81
N ALA A 11 -12.83 -11.22 5.50
CA ALA A 11 -13.36 -10.05 4.80
C ALA A 11 -14.87 -9.87 5.00
N LEU A 12 -15.63 -10.94 5.20
CA LEU A 12 -17.07 -10.88 5.50
C LEU A 12 -17.33 -10.16 6.84
N GLY A 13 -16.53 -10.47 7.87
CA GLY A 13 -16.59 -9.79 9.17
C GLY A 13 -16.15 -8.33 9.07
N PHE A 14 -15.11 -8.06 8.29
CA PHE A 14 -14.61 -6.70 8.07
C PHE A 14 -15.64 -5.83 7.36
N ALA A 15 -16.32 -6.36 6.34
CA ALA A 15 -17.40 -5.66 5.64
C ALA A 15 -18.54 -5.22 6.56
N ALA A 16 -18.88 -6.06 7.54
CA ALA A 16 -19.95 -5.76 8.51
C ALA A 16 -19.62 -4.59 9.44
N ARG A 17 -18.33 -4.33 9.70
CA ARG A 17 -17.84 -3.26 10.58
C ARG A 17 -17.38 -2.00 9.84
N ALA A 18 -17.08 -2.12 8.55
CA ALA A 18 -16.44 -1.07 7.78
C ALA A 18 -17.23 0.26 7.72
N GLU A 19 -18.57 0.20 7.67
CA GLU A 19 -19.43 1.40 7.70
C GLU A 19 -19.24 2.19 8.99
N LYS A 20 -19.19 1.52 10.14
CA LYS A 20 -18.99 2.15 11.45
C LYS A 20 -17.65 2.88 11.48
N HIS A 21 -16.57 2.17 11.18
CA HIS A 21 -15.21 2.74 11.27
C HIS A 21 -14.99 3.87 10.26
N ASP A 22 -15.56 3.77 9.05
CA ASP A 22 -15.51 4.85 8.07
C ASP A 22 -16.23 6.10 8.56
N ARG A 23 -17.42 5.98 9.14
CA ARG A 23 -18.19 7.13 9.65
C ARG A 23 -17.50 7.82 10.82
N GLU A 24 -17.01 7.03 11.75
CA GLU A 24 -16.36 7.52 12.97
C GLU A 24 -14.92 8.01 12.71
N GLY A 25 -14.28 7.59 11.60
CA GLY A 25 -12.85 7.77 11.40
C GLY A 25 -12.04 6.97 12.42
N SER A 26 -12.62 5.90 12.97
CA SER A 26 -12.00 5.07 14.01
C SER A 26 -11.19 3.93 13.40
N PHE A 27 -10.12 3.52 14.09
CA PHE A 27 -9.30 2.40 13.67
C PHE A 27 -9.97 1.06 14.02
N PRO A 28 -10.02 0.07 13.07
CA PRO A 28 -10.73 -1.20 13.27
C PRO A 28 -9.86 -2.22 14.01
N TYR A 29 -9.65 -2.03 15.31
CA TYR A 29 -8.82 -2.91 16.16
C TYR A 29 -9.24 -4.37 16.05
N GLU A 30 -10.55 -4.64 16.00
CA GLU A 30 -11.12 -5.98 15.90
C GLU A 30 -10.65 -6.73 14.63
N ASN A 31 -10.48 -6.02 13.52
CA ASN A 31 -9.99 -6.61 12.28
C ASN A 31 -8.53 -7.06 12.43
N PHE A 32 -7.71 -6.28 13.15
CA PHE A 32 -6.31 -6.61 13.37
C PHE A 32 -6.14 -7.72 14.41
N ASP A 33 -7.02 -7.81 15.41
CA ASP A 33 -7.04 -8.95 16.34
C ASP A 33 -7.37 -10.25 15.59
N GLU A 34 -8.38 -10.27 14.72
CA GLU A 34 -8.73 -11.43 13.90
C GLU A 34 -7.61 -11.80 12.92
N LEU A 35 -6.94 -10.83 12.29
CA LEU A 35 -5.77 -11.08 11.43
C LEU A 35 -4.62 -11.72 12.22
N ARG A 36 -4.34 -11.23 13.44
CA ARG A 36 -3.31 -11.78 14.32
C ARG A 36 -3.64 -13.20 14.73
N GLU A 37 -4.84 -13.45 15.24
CA GLU A 37 -5.30 -14.78 15.69
C GLU A 37 -5.31 -15.81 14.56
N SER A 38 -5.55 -15.36 13.34
CA SER A 38 -5.48 -16.18 12.13
C SER A 38 -4.07 -16.35 11.55
N GLY A 39 -3.03 -15.81 12.20
CA GLY A 39 -1.63 -15.95 11.81
C GLY A 39 -1.16 -15.06 10.65
N PHE A 40 -1.99 -14.13 10.19
CA PHE A 40 -1.64 -13.28 9.03
C PHE A 40 -0.48 -12.33 9.28
N PHE A 41 -0.19 -11.95 10.54
CA PHE A 41 0.96 -11.10 10.84
C PHE A 41 2.29 -11.75 10.41
N GLY A 42 2.33 -13.08 10.36
CA GLY A 42 3.46 -13.85 9.86
C GLY A 42 3.46 -14.17 8.37
N LEU A 43 2.47 -13.68 7.59
CA LEU A 43 2.28 -14.09 6.19
C LEU A 43 3.55 -13.92 5.35
N THR A 44 4.23 -12.79 5.42
CA THR A 44 5.44 -12.48 4.64
C THR A 44 6.73 -12.58 5.45
N VAL A 45 6.63 -12.85 6.75
CA VAL A 45 7.77 -13.08 7.63
C VAL A 45 8.55 -14.30 7.15
N PRO A 46 9.90 -14.25 7.08
CA PRO A 46 10.72 -15.36 6.64
C PRO A 46 10.51 -16.64 7.46
N ALA A 47 10.56 -17.82 6.81
CA ALA A 47 10.34 -19.13 7.43
C ALA A 47 11.33 -19.41 8.57
N ARG A 48 12.59 -18.90 8.48
CA ARG A 48 13.59 -19.02 9.57
C ARG A 48 13.16 -18.37 10.89
N PHE A 49 12.14 -17.50 10.86
CA PHE A 49 11.51 -16.85 12.01
C PHE A 49 10.11 -17.39 12.28
N ALA A 50 9.79 -18.58 11.78
CA ALA A 50 8.49 -19.24 11.87
C ALA A 50 7.34 -18.53 11.13
N GLY A 51 7.62 -17.63 10.18
CA GLY A 51 6.64 -17.03 9.29
C GLY A 51 6.25 -17.95 8.14
N ALA A 52 5.22 -17.55 7.39
CA ALA A 52 4.75 -18.31 6.22
C ALA A 52 5.58 -18.07 4.96
N GLU A 53 6.40 -17.03 4.94
CA GLU A 53 7.25 -16.65 3.80
C GLU A 53 6.51 -16.58 2.46
N ALA A 54 5.27 -16.13 2.50
CA ALA A 54 4.40 -16.11 1.33
C ALA A 54 5.03 -15.29 0.18
N PRO A 55 4.98 -15.80 -1.05
CA PRO A 55 5.47 -15.10 -2.22
C PRO A 55 4.57 -13.90 -2.58
N LEU A 56 5.04 -13.04 -3.51
CA LEU A 56 4.36 -11.81 -3.90
C LEU A 56 2.93 -12.07 -4.39
N HIS A 57 2.72 -13.08 -5.24
CA HIS A 57 1.37 -13.39 -5.74
C HIS A 57 0.37 -13.76 -4.62
N THR A 58 0.81 -14.49 -3.59
CA THR A 58 -0.05 -14.81 -2.43
C THR A 58 -0.38 -13.57 -1.60
N TYR A 59 0.61 -12.70 -1.36
CA TYR A 59 0.41 -11.41 -0.70
C TYR A 59 -0.62 -10.56 -1.45
N LEU A 60 -0.54 -10.46 -2.79
CA LEU A 60 -1.49 -9.71 -3.60
C LEU A 60 -2.90 -10.29 -3.50
N GLY A 61 -3.04 -11.61 -3.62
CA GLY A 61 -4.33 -12.28 -3.49
C GLY A 61 -4.99 -12.08 -2.12
N VAL A 62 -4.20 -12.10 -1.04
CA VAL A 62 -4.68 -11.82 0.32
C VAL A 62 -5.17 -10.37 0.45
N LEU A 63 -4.40 -9.40 -0.05
CA LEU A 63 -4.79 -7.99 0.02
C LEU A 63 -6.05 -7.70 -0.80
N GLU A 64 -6.16 -8.26 -2.00
CA GLU A 64 -7.37 -8.14 -2.82
C GLU A 64 -8.58 -8.71 -2.08
N ALA A 65 -8.44 -9.90 -1.48
CA ALA A 65 -9.50 -10.53 -0.72
C ALA A 65 -9.95 -9.69 0.49
N ILE A 66 -9.02 -9.20 1.32
CA ILE A 66 -9.34 -8.33 2.47
C ILE A 66 -10.03 -7.04 2.00
N ALA A 67 -9.55 -6.43 0.91
CA ALA A 67 -10.07 -5.18 0.39
C ALA A 67 -11.51 -5.27 -0.13
N THR A 68 -12.01 -6.48 -0.48
CA THR A 68 -13.43 -6.66 -0.79
C THR A 68 -14.33 -6.40 0.42
N GLY A 69 -13.83 -6.65 1.62
CA GLY A 69 -14.54 -6.36 2.88
C GLY A 69 -14.29 -4.94 3.36
N ASP A 70 -13.02 -4.58 3.50
CA ASP A 70 -12.60 -3.24 3.96
C ASP A 70 -11.27 -2.80 3.36
N GLY A 71 -11.33 -1.81 2.47
CA GLY A 71 -10.16 -1.21 1.83
C GLY A 71 -9.18 -0.58 2.83
N SER A 72 -9.68 0.02 3.91
CA SER A 72 -8.84 0.63 4.94
C SER A 72 -8.01 -0.42 5.68
N THR A 73 -8.61 -1.54 6.08
CA THR A 73 -7.89 -2.66 6.71
C THR A 73 -6.83 -3.22 5.75
N ALA A 74 -7.18 -3.45 4.49
CA ALA A 74 -6.24 -3.99 3.50
C ALA A 74 -5.05 -3.06 3.26
N LEU A 75 -5.29 -1.75 3.06
CA LEU A 75 -4.24 -0.76 2.86
C LEU A 75 -3.33 -0.64 4.08
N SER A 76 -3.90 -0.65 5.26
CA SER A 76 -3.13 -0.58 6.50
C SER A 76 -2.28 -1.83 6.70
N PHE A 77 -2.86 -3.00 6.53
CA PHE A 77 -2.16 -4.26 6.70
C PHE A 77 -1.06 -4.48 5.65
N MET A 78 -1.28 -3.99 4.43
CA MET A 78 -0.27 -3.95 3.38
C MET A 78 1.06 -3.37 3.86
N MET A 79 1.04 -2.32 4.70
CA MET A 79 2.25 -1.64 5.16
C MET A 79 3.14 -2.55 6.01
N HIS A 80 2.53 -3.38 6.84
CA HIS A 80 3.26 -4.38 7.62
C HIS A 80 3.84 -5.49 6.73
N LEU A 81 3.01 -6.09 5.92
CA LEU A 81 3.39 -7.23 5.09
C LEU A 81 4.49 -6.90 4.09
N LYS A 82 4.40 -5.75 3.39
CA LYS A 82 5.42 -5.34 2.41
C LYS A 82 6.81 -5.21 3.01
N THR A 83 6.91 -4.82 4.29
CA THR A 83 8.21 -4.60 4.94
C THR A 83 9.02 -5.89 4.99
N PHE A 84 8.42 -7.00 5.41
CA PHE A 84 9.10 -8.30 5.43
C PHE A 84 9.34 -8.85 4.02
N GLY A 85 8.37 -8.70 3.10
CA GLY A 85 8.52 -9.13 1.72
C GLY A 85 9.71 -8.43 1.03
N GLN A 86 9.81 -7.12 1.18
CA GLN A 86 10.92 -6.31 0.65
C GLN A 86 12.27 -6.72 1.23
N GLU A 87 12.36 -6.86 2.55
CA GLU A 87 13.60 -7.24 3.23
C GLU A 87 14.03 -8.68 2.94
N ARG A 88 13.10 -9.57 2.62
CA ARG A 88 13.43 -10.92 2.17
C ARG A 88 14.10 -10.92 0.80
N GLU A 89 13.58 -10.13 -0.14
CA GLU A 89 14.09 -10.07 -1.53
C GLU A 89 15.35 -9.22 -1.67
N ALA A 90 15.42 -8.12 -0.94
CA ALA A 90 16.52 -7.15 -0.99
C ALA A 90 16.87 -6.70 0.44
N PRO A 91 17.61 -7.53 1.19
CA PRO A 91 18.00 -7.22 2.56
C PRO A 91 18.75 -5.90 2.66
N SER A 92 18.32 -5.03 3.54
CA SER A 92 18.92 -3.72 3.76
C SER A 92 19.04 -3.34 5.23
N TYR A 93 18.34 -4.06 6.11
CA TYR A 93 18.39 -3.82 7.55
C TYR A 93 19.41 -4.75 8.24
N PRO A 94 20.01 -4.31 9.34
CA PRO A 94 20.86 -5.20 10.16
C PRO A 94 20.07 -6.46 10.54
N PRO A 95 20.69 -7.66 10.45
CA PRO A 95 20.00 -8.93 10.70
C PRO A 95 19.30 -9.00 12.05
N GLY A 96 19.87 -8.40 13.10
CA GLY A 96 19.27 -8.35 14.43
C GLY A 96 17.94 -7.61 14.48
N TRP A 97 17.78 -6.53 13.71
CA TRP A 97 16.52 -5.79 13.63
C TRP A 97 15.45 -6.53 12.86
N LEU A 98 15.82 -7.19 11.77
CA LEU A 98 14.86 -8.03 11.03
C LEU A 98 14.35 -9.18 11.90
N GLU A 99 15.25 -9.84 12.65
CA GLU A 99 14.88 -10.90 13.60
C GLU A 99 13.97 -10.37 14.71
N GLN A 100 14.29 -9.22 15.31
CA GLN A 100 13.49 -8.62 16.38
C GLN A 100 12.07 -8.26 15.89
N MET A 101 11.96 -7.63 14.71
CA MET A 101 10.65 -7.33 14.11
C MET A 101 9.86 -8.61 13.81
N ALA A 102 10.51 -9.62 13.25
CA ALA A 102 9.87 -10.90 12.94
C ALA A 102 9.36 -11.61 14.19
N ARG A 103 10.19 -11.70 15.24
CA ARG A 103 9.78 -12.28 16.54
C ARG A 103 8.63 -11.48 17.16
N GLY A 104 8.72 -10.15 17.18
CA GLY A 104 7.64 -9.30 17.67
C GLY A 104 6.32 -9.51 16.92
N ALA A 105 6.37 -9.64 15.59
CA ALA A 105 5.18 -9.94 14.80
C ALA A 105 4.56 -11.31 15.12
N MET A 106 5.40 -12.33 15.29
CA MET A 106 4.96 -13.71 15.53
C MET A 106 4.50 -13.98 16.97
N SER A 107 5.17 -13.40 17.97
CA SER A 107 4.94 -13.71 19.39
C SER A 107 4.05 -12.68 20.07
N ASP A 108 4.27 -11.38 19.79
CA ASP A 108 3.67 -10.28 20.54
C ASP A 108 2.56 -9.55 19.74
N GLY A 109 2.41 -9.88 18.46
CA GLY A 109 1.47 -9.19 17.58
C GLY A 109 1.91 -7.76 17.22
N TYR A 110 3.24 -7.52 17.16
CA TYR A 110 3.79 -6.21 16.85
C TYR A 110 3.76 -5.92 15.34
N LEU A 111 3.34 -4.73 15.01
CA LEU A 111 3.25 -4.25 13.63
C LEU A 111 4.37 -3.25 13.32
N VAL A 112 4.77 -3.23 12.05
CA VAL A 112 5.82 -2.34 11.52
C VAL A 112 5.33 -1.57 10.31
N ASN A 113 5.78 -0.33 10.17
CA ASN A 113 5.62 0.46 8.94
C ASN A 113 6.81 1.40 8.73
N THR A 114 7.05 1.74 7.46
CA THR A 114 7.97 2.82 7.08
C THR A 114 7.25 4.16 7.16
N VAL A 115 7.85 5.10 7.89
CA VAL A 115 7.29 6.42 8.23
C VAL A 115 8.15 7.49 7.56
N ALA A 116 7.76 7.91 6.36
CA ALA A 116 8.63 8.71 5.51
C ALA A 116 8.02 10.06 5.07
N THR A 117 6.69 10.17 4.98
CA THR A 117 5.99 11.33 4.42
C THR A 117 5.97 12.50 5.39
N GLU A 118 6.15 13.72 4.86
CA GLU A 118 6.07 15.00 5.58
C GLU A 118 5.28 16.01 4.75
N GLU A 119 4.71 17.01 5.39
CA GLU A 119 3.94 18.04 4.71
C GLU A 119 4.82 18.80 3.69
N GLY A 120 6.00 19.25 4.10
CA GLY A 120 6.94 19.98 3.24
C GLY A 120 7.62 19.15 2.16
N LEU A 121 7.89 17.86 2.45
CA LEU A 121 8.51 16.94 1.49
C LEU A 121 7.51 16.38 0.47
N GLY A 122 6.25 16.23 0.89
CA GLY A 122 5.30 15.40 0.17
C GLY A 122 5.75 13.94 0.13
N SER A 123 5.74 13.31 -1.05
CA SER A 123 6.25 11.94 -1.20
C SER A 123 7.77 11.90 -1.27
N PRO A 124 8.46 11.01 -0.52
CA PRO A 124 9.91 10.80 -0.61
C PRO A 124 10.42 10.47 -2.02
N ALA A 125 9.55 9.93 -2.87
CA ALA A 125 9.85 9.63 -4.27
C ALA A 125 10.08 10.90 -5.13
N GLY A 126 9.73 12.09 -4.63
CA GLY A 126 9.97 13.37 -5.28
C GLY A 126 11.45 13.81 -5.27
N GLY A 127 12.32 13.14 -4.51
CA GLY A 127 13.76 13.45 -4.44
C GLY A 127 14.13 14.60 -3.52
N GLY A 128 13.17 15.14 -2.74
CA GLY A 128 13.41 16.13 -1.71
C GLY A 128 14.09 15.56 -0.47
N LEU A 129 14.58 16.44 0.39
CA LEU A 129 15.10 16.08 1.71
C LEU A 129 13.99 16.16 2.75
N PRO A 130 13.89 15.18 3.68
CA PRO A 130 12.96 15.30 4.78
C PRO A 130 13.39 16.42 5.76
N ASP A 131 12.40 17.10 6.35
CA ASP A 131 12.63 18.07 7.42
C ASP A 131 13.03 17.37 8.73
N THR A 132 12.59 16.11 8.92
CA THR A 132 13.02 15.28 10.04
C THR A 132 14.52 15.04 9.97
N THR A 133 15.22 15.34 11.07
CA THR A 133 16.67 15.22 11.19
C THR A 133 17.08 14.15 12.19
N ALA A 134 18.16 13.45 11.89
CA ALA A 134 18.88 12.57 12.80
C ALA A 134 20.29 13.09 12.98
N THR A 135 20.54 13.82 14.06
CA THR A 135 21.83 14.42 14.37
C THR A 135 22.67 13.46 15.21
N PRO A 136 23.95 13.21 14.85
CA PRO A 136 24.85 12.42 15.70
C PRO A 136 24.95 13.02 17.11
N SER A 137 24.79 12.20 18.15
CA SER A 137 24.80 12.66 19.55
C SER A 137 25.23 11.53 20.49
N ASN A 138 26.29 11.74 21.27
CA ASN A 138 26.77 10.85 22.33
C ASN A 138 26.91 9.37 21.91
N GLY A 139 27.47 9.10 20.73
CA GLY A 139 27.66 7.75 20.21
C GLY A 139 26.40 7.11 19.62
N GLY A 140 25.35 7.88 19.42
CA GLY A 140 24.10 7.51 18.79
C GLY A 140 23.50 8.68 18.00
N TRP A 141 22.18 8.84 18.06
CA TRP A 141 21.43 9.81 17.28
C TRP A 141 20.41 10.57 18.12
N LEU A 142 20.21 11.85 17.80
CA LEU A 142 19.07 12.64 18.25
C LEU A 142 18.13 12.83 17.09
N LEU A 143 16.90 12.33 17.19
CA LEU A 143 15.90 12.36 16.14
C LEU A 143 14.82 13.37 16.48
N GLU A 144 14.55 14.29 15.54
CA GLU A 144 13.56 15.36 15.68
C GLU A 144 12.80 15.57 14.38
N GLY A 145 11.48 15.80 14.47
CA GLY A 145 10.64 16.10 13.32
C GLY A 145 9.19 15.72 13.47
N ARG A 146 8.47 15.78 12.35
CA ARG A 146 7.06 15.41 12.25
C ARG A 146 6.81 14.62 10.97
N LYS A 147 6.10 13.53 11.08
CA LYS A 147 5.68 12.70 9.96
C LYS A 147 4.17 12.72 9.82
N THR A 148 3.69 12.72 8.59
CA THR A 148 2.27 12.65 8.24
C THR A 148 1.95 11.32 7.56
N PHE A 149 0.65 11.02 7.40
CA PHE A 149 0.20 9.78 6.73
C PHE A 149 0.82 8.50 7.31
N THR A 150 1.03 8.46 8.64
CA THR A 150 1.58 7.28 9.31
C THR A 150 0.53 6.20 9.48
N THR A 151 0.25 5.48 8.43
CA THR A 151 -0.71 4.37 8.41
C THR A 151 -0.39 3.33 9.48
N LEU A 152 -1.41 2.78 10.16
CA LEU A 152 -1.30 1.91 11.34
C LEU A 152 -0.84 2.62 12.63
N SER A 153 -0.69 3.93 12.66
CA SER A 153 -0.11 4.63 13.81
C SER A 153 -0.74 4.27 15.18
N PRO A 154 -2.05 3.96 15.31
CA PRO A 154 -2.62 3.54 16.57
C PRO A 154 -2.05 2.24 17.14
N VAL A 155 -1.59 1.33 16.28
CA VAL A 155 -1.16 -0.04 16.65
C VAL A 155 0.28 -0.39 16.28
N LEU A 156 1.05 0.53 15.69
CA LEU A 156 2.45 0.31 15.38
C LEU A 156 3.30 0.16 16.66
N HIS A 157 4.22 -0.80 16.62
CA HIS A 157 5.29 -0.97 17.60
C HIS A 157 6.64 -0.54 17.04
N TYR A 158 6.87 -0.80 15.76
CA TYR A 158 8.09 -0.47 15.04
C TYR A 158 7.82 0.61 14.00
N PHE A 159 8.44 1.77 14.16
CA PHE A 159 8.38 2.90 13.23
C PHE A 159 9.73 3.01 12.52
N ILE A 160 9.78 2.72 11.23
CA ILE A 160 10.99 2.90 10.42
C ILE A 160 10.96 4.32 9.87
N VAL A 161 11.61 5.23 10.56
CA VAL A 161 11.54 6.67 10.28
C VAL A 161 12.63 7.09 9.31
N LEU A 162 12.23 7.69 8.20
CA LEU A 162 13.15 8.34 7.25
C LEU A 162 13.55 9.72 7.79
N ALA A 163 14.85 9.95 7.93
CA ALA A 163 15.38 11.24 8.38
C ALA A 163 16.60 11.68 7.56
N GLN A 164 16.80 12.98 7.47
CA GLN A 164 18.03 13.57 6.94
C GLN A 164 19.14 13.41 7.98
N ILE A 165 20.32 13.03 7.51
CA ILE A 165 21.55 13.01 8.30
C ILE A 165 22.33 14.25 7.92
N PRO A 166 22.57 15.22 8.83
CA PRO A 166 23.36 16.39 8.56
C PRO A 166 24.78 16.03 8.11
N VAL A 167 25.24 16.69 7.05
CA VAL A 167 26.58 16.50 6.48
C VAL A 167 27.28 17.87 6.41
N PRO A 168 28.63 17.94 6.39
CA PRO A 168 29.37 19.17 6.17
C PRO A 168 28.97 19.89 4.88
N GLU A 169 29.17 21.20 4.87
CA GLU A 169 28.91 22.01 3.68
C GLU A 169 29.74 21.51 2.48
N GLY A 170 29.09 21.36 1.33
CA GLY A 170 29.69 20.82 0.10
C GLY A 170 29.63 19.33 -0.07
N GLU A 171 29.24 18.58 0.95
CA GLU A 171 28.96 17.15 0.82
C GLU A 171 27.54 16.87 0.29
N ARG A 172 27.39 15.72 -0.38
CA ARG A 172 26.09 15.31 -0.90
C ARG A 172 25.15 14.94 0.27
N PRO A 173 23.88 15.40 0.24
CA PRO A 173 22.92 15.10 1.29
C PRO A 173 22.74 13.59 1.50
N ARG A 174 22.60 13.18 2.77
CA ARG A 174 22.38 11.80 3.19
C ARG A 174 21.04 11.67 3.91
N ILE A 175 20.38 10.56 3.70
CA ILE A 175 19.17 10.17 4.42
C ILE A 175 19.33 8.76 4.96
N GLY A 176 18.71 8.49 6.10
CA GLY A 176 18.73 7.18 6.74
C GLY A 176 17.35 6.75 7.22
N ASN A 177 17.15 5.44 7.34
CA ASN A 177 16.01 4.85 8.01
C ASN A 177 16.40 4.49 9.45
N PHE A 178 15.66 5.02 10.41
CA PHE A 178 15.93 4.84 11.83
C PHE A 178 14.82 4.02 12.49
N MET A 179 15.17 3.04 13.28
CA MET A 179 14.21 2.27 14.08
C MET A 179 13.81 3.07 15.32
N VAL A 180 12.52 3.39 15.41
CA VAL A 180 11.90 3.99 16.58
C VAL A 180 10.84 3.01 17.12
N LEU A 181 10.85 2.79 18.42
CA LEU A 181 9.90 1.92 19.10
C LEU A 181 8.75 2.74 19.68
N ARG A 182 7.56 2.15 19.77
CA ARG A 182 6.40 2.76 20.45
C ARG A 182 6.73 3.29 21.83
N THR A 183 7.65 2.64 22.52
CA THR A 183 8.05 2.94 23.90
C THR A 183 9.18 3.97 24.02
N ASP A 184 9.77 4.41 22.91
CA ASP A 184 10.84 5.40 22.95
C ASP A 184 10.29 6.75 23.44
N PRO A 185 10.91 7.35 24.49
CA PRO A 185 10.49 8.65 24.99
C PRO A 185 10.59 9.73 23.89
N GLY A 186 9.54 10.55 23.76
CA GLY A 186 9.47 11.61 22.75
C GLY A 186 8.74 11.21 21.46
N LEU A 187 8.28 9.96 21.35
CA LEU A 187 7.37 9.55 20.28
C LEU A 187 5.92 9.86 20.66
N HIS A 188 5.23 10.66 19.85
CA HIS A 188 3.82 11.00 20.05
C HIS A 188 3.03 10.76 18.77
N VAL A 189 1.89 10.08 18.88
CA VAL A 189 0.91 9.94 17.80
C VAL A 189 -0.20 10.96 18.04
N GLU A 190 -0.38 11.89 17.11
CA GLU A 190 -1.42 12.90 17.17
C GLU A 190 -2.61 12.49 16.30
N PRO A 191 -3.84 12.46 16.81
CA PRO A 191 -5.02 11.98 16.09
C PRO A 191 -5.50 13.02 15.07
N THR A 192 -4.78 13.14 13.95
CA THR A 192 -5.01 14.14 12.91
C THR A 192 -5.70 13.57 11.66
N TRP A 193 -5.89 12.22 11.57
CA TRP A 193 -6.39 11.62 10.35
C TRP A 193 -7.88 11.91 10.13
N ASP A 194 -8.18 12.83 9.22
CA ASP A 194 -9.53 13.15 8.73
C ASP A 194 -9.51 13.30 7.21
N SER A 195 -9.68 12.21 6.50
CA SER A 195 -9.51 12.08 5.06
C SER A 195 -10.84 11.85 4.34
N LEU A 196 -10.83 12.06 3.02
CA LEU A 196 -11.97 11.79 2.14
C LEU A 196 -12.33 10.29 2.11
N GLY A 197 -11.33 9.43 1.92
CA GLY A 197 -11.45 7.98 1.88
C GLY A 197 -10.38 7.30 2.70
N MET A 198 -10.45 5.98 2.83
CA MET A 198 -9.54 5.20 3.69
C MET A 198 -9.51 5.74 5.12
N ARG A 199 -10.68 6.15 5.63
CA ARG A 199 -10.83 6.87 6.89
C ARG A 199 -10.42 6.05 8.12
N ALA A 200 -10.49 4.72 8.00
CA ALA A 200 -10.16 3.80 9.08
C ALA A 200 -8.71 3.28 9.07
N THR A 201 -7.81 3.90 8.27
CA THR A 201 -6.39 3.47 8.22
C THR A 201 -5.55 3.91 9.41
N GLY A 202 -6.05 4.84 10.24
CA GLY A 202 -5.29 5.42 11.35
C GLY A 202 -3.98 6.05 10.88
N SER A 203 -4.04 6.82 9.78
CA SER A 203 -2.84 7.43 9.17
C SER A 203 -2.50 8.77 9.82
N HIS A 204 -2.47 8.80 11.13
CA HIS A 204 -2.21 10.00 11.93
C HIS A 204 -0.79 10.54 11.78
N ASP A 205 -0.58 11.73 12.29
CA ASP A 205 0.75 12.31 12.39
C ASP A 205 1.54 11.69 13.54
N VAL A 206 2.85 11.64 13.34
CA VAL A 206 3.80 11.20 14.36
C VAL A 206 4.82 12.30 14.60
N VAL A 207 4.90 12.75 15.84
CA VAL A 207 5.82 13.78 16.31
C VAL A 207 6.98 13.11 17.04
N LEU A 208 8.19 13.51 16.68
CA LEU A 208 9.46 13.00 17.17
C LEU A 208 10.15 14.15 17.91
N GLN A 209 10.11 14.12 19.26
CA GLN A 209 10.62 15.19 20.11
C GLN A 209 11.89 14.76 20.85
N GLY A 210 13.04 15.01 20.24
CA GLY A 210 14.34 14.73 20.88
C GLY A 210 14.55 13.27 21.24
N ILE A 211 14.13 12.34 20.36
CA ILE A 211 14.27 10.91 20.59
C ILE A 211 15.75 10.52 20.53
N ARG A 212 16.26 9.98 21.62
CA ARG A 212 17.65 9.49 21.72
C ARG A 212 17.73 8.04 21.30
N LEU A 213 18.46 7.79 20.21
CA LEU A 213 18.66 6.46 19.66
C LEU A 213 20.12 6.01 19.81
N THR A 214 20.32 4.74 20.06
CA THR A 214 21.64 4.11 19.99
C THR A 214 22.12 3.98 18.56
N ALA A 215 23.41 3.81 18.32
CA ALA A 215 23.99 3.75 16.98
C ALA A 215 23.40 2.64 16.11
N ASP A 216 23.04 1.50 16.70
CA ASP A 216 22.44 0.33 16.04
C ASP A 216 21.00 0.56 15.53
N ARG A 217 20.36 1.68 15.93
CA ARG A 217 19.03 2.07 15.44
C ARG A 217 19.04 2.60 14.02
N LEU A 218 20.18 2.96 13.44
CA LEU A 218 20.31 3.25 12.01
C LEU A 218 20.24 1.94 11.23
N LEU A 219 19.14 1.74 10.51
CA LEU A 219 18.92 0.51 9.73
C LEU A 219 19.70 0.51 8.42
N ASN A 220 19.68 1.62 7.72
CA ASN A 220 20.43 1.86 6.50
C ASN A 220 20.50 3.35 6.20
N GLU A 221 21.44 3.72 5.34
CA GLU A 221 21.58 5.08 4.86
C GLU A 221 21.96 5.11 3.38
N ARG A 222 21.69 6.23 2.73
CA ARG A 222 22.08 6.46 1.33
C ARG A 222 22.29 7.94 1.02
N VAL A 223 23.09 8.20 0.01
CA VAL A 223 23.22 9.52 -0.59
C VAL A 223 21.99 9.80 -1.46
N VAL A 224 21.45 11.00 -1.36
CA VAL A 224 20.27 11.40 -2.16
C VAL A 224 20.63 11.44 -3.65
N GLY A 225 19.77 10.91 -4.51
CA GLY A 225 20.01 10.76 -5.94
C GLY A 225 20.94 9.59 -6.31
N GLY A 226 21.35 8.76 -5.33
CA GLY A 226 22.05 7.50 -5.58
C GLY A 226 21.11 6.41 -6.13
N ALA A 227 21.69 5.36 -6.71
CA ALA A 227 20.93 4.20 -7.18
C ALA A 227 20.16 3.53 -6.03
N ASP A 228 18.98 2.97 -6.35
CA ASP A 228 18.22 2.14 -5.40
C ASP A 228 18.94 0.79 -5.20
N ALA A 229 19.59 0.64 -4.05
CA ALA A 229 20.29 -0.58 -3.68
C ALA A 229 19.36 -1.81 -3.56
N ARG A 230 18.05 -1.59 -3.45
CA ARG A 230 17.03 -2.66 -3.33
C ARG A 230 16.57 -3.21 -4.68
N GLY A 231 17.12 -2.74 -5.81
CA GLY A 231 16.79 -3.25 -7.13
C GLY A 231 15.30 -3.18 -7.48
N GLY A 232 14.56 -2.23 -6.87
CA GLY A 232 13.14 -2.04 -7.12
C GLY A 232 12.20 -2.91 -6.28
N ALA A 233 12.67 -3.78 -5.36
CA ALA A 233 11.80 -4.59 -4.50
C ALA A 233 10.79 -3.72 -3.71
N GLY A 234 11.24 -2.54 -3.26
CA GLY A 234 10.38 -1.56 -2.62
C GLY A 234 9.19 -1.17 -3.50
N MET A 235 9.44 -0.90 -4.78
CA MET A 235 8.39 -0.54 -5.74
C MET A 235 7.47 -1.73 -6.04
N ALA A 236 8.02 -2.93 -6.24
CA ALA A 236 7.21 -4.11 -6.57
C ALA A 236 6.19 -4.44 -5.48
N TRP A 237 6.63 -4.60 -4.24
CA TRP A 237 5.75 -4.92 -3.12
C TRP A 237 4.75 -3.80 -2.81
N PHE A 238 5.15 -2.53 -2.94
CA PHE A 238 4.28 -1.41 -2.64
C PHE A 238 3.27 -1.14 -3.76
N ALA A 239 3.73 -0.96 -5.01
CA ALA A 239 2.85 -0.56 -6.10
C ALA A 239 1.87 -1.67 -6.50
N LEU A 240 2.32 -2.94 -6.55
CA LEU A 240 1.41 -4.06 -6.83
C LEU A 240 0.45 -4.32 -5.65
N GLY A 241 0.90 -4.12 -4.40
CA GLY A 241 0.00 -4.15 -3.24
C GLY A 241 -1.12 -3.12 -3.34
N LEU A 242 -0.82 -1.89 -3.78
CA LEU A 242 -1.84 -0.87 -4.06
C LEU A 242 -2.81 -1.31 -5.17
N CYS A 243 -2.31 -1.95 -6.25
CA CYS A 243 -3.16 -2.54 -7.28
C CYS A 243 -4.15 -3.53 -6.68
N ALA A 244 -3.66 -4.48 -5.88
CA ALA A 244 -4.49 -5.50 -5.24
C ALA A 244 -5.60 -4.90 -4.34
N VAL A 245 -5.25 -3.94 -3.48
CA VAL A 245 -6.21 -3.22 -2.64
C VAL A 245 -7.26 -2.50 -3.49
N THR A 246 -6.83 -1.80 -4.54
CA THR A 246 -7.73 -1.01 -5.41
C THR A 246 -8.66 -1.92 -6.21
N ILE A 247 -8.17 -3.06 -6.71
CA ILE A 247 -8.98 -4.09 -7.39
C ILE A 247 -10.03 -4.67 -6.44
N GLY A 248 -9.66 -4.95 -5.18
CA GLY A 248 -10.59 -5.46 -4.16
C GLY A 248 -11.74 -4.48 -3.89
N VAL A 249 -11.43 -3.20 -3.69
CA VAL A 249 -12.44 -2.14 -3.51
C VAL A 249 -13.36 -2.01 -4.74
N ALA A 250 -12.79 -2.03 -5.95
CA ALA A 250 -13.58 -1.96 -7.19
C ALA A 250 -14.46 -3.20 -7.39
N SER A 251 -13.97 -4.37 -7.01
CA SER A 251 -14.72 -5.63 -7.03
C SER A 251 -15.90 -5.59 -6.09
N ALA A 252 -15.74 -5.09 -4.86
CA ALA A 252 -16.83 -4.89 -3.91
C ALA A 252 -17.90 -3.93 -4.44
N ALA A 253 -17.47 -2.83 -5.06
CA ALA A 253 -18.38 -1.86 -5.69
C ALA A 253 -19.18 -2.48 -6.85
N ARG A 254 -18.52 -3.26 -7.68
CA ARG A 254 -19.12 -4.01 -8.79
C ARG A 254 -20.15 -5.02 -8.29
N ASP A 255 -19.80 -5.80 -7.28
CA ASP A 255 -20.68 -6.84 -6.72
C ASP A 255 -21.92 -6.22 -6.07
N TYR A 256 -21.76 -5.12 -5.34
CA TYR A 256 -22.87 -4.34 -4.82
C TYR A 256 -23.79 -3.83 -5.94
N ALA A 257 -23.24 -3.26 -7.01
CA ALA A 257 -24.02 -2.74 -8.13
C ALA A 257 -24.76 -3.86 -8.88
N VAL A 258 -24.15 -5.03 -9.03
CA VAL A 258 -24.76 -6.21 -9.64
C VAL A 258 -25.95 -6.70 -8.80
N GLU A 259 -25.76 -6.87 -7.48
CA GLU A 259 -26.84 -7.30 -6.60
C GLU A 259 -27.96 -6.26 -6.55
N TYR A 260 -27.63 -4.98 -6.44
CA TYR A 260 -28.62 -3.91 -6.53
C TYR A 260 -29.43 -3.97 -7.83
N ALA A 261 -28.76 -4.21 -8.98
CA ALA A 261 -29.45 -4.31 -10.27
C ALA A 261 -30.36 -5.54 -10.36
N ARG A 262 -30.02 -6.65 -9.69
CA ARG A 262 -30.82 -7.88 -9.66
C ARG A 262 -32.15 -7.69 -8.92
N VAL A 263 -32.09 -7.00 -7.77
CA VAL A 263 -33.24 -6.90 -6.87
C VAL A 263 -34.09 -5.65 -7.09
N ARG A 264 -33.52 -4.60 -7.66
CA ARG A 264 -34.20 -3.32 -7.82
C ARG A 264 -35.23 -3.34 -8.96
N THR A 265 -36.50 -3.23 -8.62
CA THR A 265 -37.59 -3.03 -9.56
C THR A 265 -38.30 -1.71 -9.22
N PRO A 266 -38.13 -0.65 -10.03
CA PRO A 266 -38.85 0.61 -9.84
C PRO A 266 -40.31 0.47 -10.22
N ASN A 267 -41.13 1.51 -10.00
CA ASN A 267 -42.59 1.53 -10.29
C ASN A 267 -42.93 1.27 -11.77
N SER A 268 -41.95 1.21 -12.66
CA SER A 268 -42.12 0.79 -14.07
C SER A 268 -42.37 -0.70 -14.25
N ASN A 269 -42.43 -1.51 -13.17
CA ASN A 269 -42.63 -2.97 -13.21
C ASN A 269 -41.56 -3.76 -13.98
N ARG A 270 -40.40 -3.14 -14.25
CA ARG A 270 -39.26 -3.75 -14.94
C ARG A 270 -38.02 -3.66 -14.07
N ALA A 271 -37.38 -4.79 -13.83
CA ALA A 271 -36.12 -4.83 -13.06
C ALA A 271 -35.01 -4.07 -13.80
N ILE A 272 -34.17 -3.30 -13.06
CA ILE A 272 -33.15 -2.47 -13.73
C ILE A 272 -32.11 -3.29 -14.47
N LYS A 273 -31.86 -4.54 -14.07
CA LYS A 273 -30.99 -5.50 -14.79
C LYS A 273 -31.42 -5.76 -16.25
N GLU A 274 -32.64 -5.46 -16.60
CA GLU A 274 -33.19 -5.69 -17.95
C GLU A 274 -32.88 -4.55 -18.91
N TYR A 275 -32.49 -3.37 -18.40
CA TYR A 275 -32.16 -2.23 -19.24
C TYR A 275 -30.80 -2.41 -19.91
N PRO A 276 -30.68 -2.29 -21.24
CA PRO A 276 -29.43 -2.44 -21.97
C PRO A 276 -28.30 -1.57 -21.41
N GLY A 277 -28.59 -0.32 -21.04
CA GLY A 277 -27.59 0.58 -20.47
C GLY A 277 -27.03 0.13 -19.12
N VAL A 278 -27.81 -0.55 -18.28
CA VAL A 278 -27.34 -1.16 -17.03
C VAL A 278 -26.41 -2.35 -17.34
N ARG A 279 -26.84 -3.23 -18.24
CA ARG A 279 -26.07 -4.40 -18.67
C ARG A 279 -24.72 -4.02 -19.27
N MET A 280 -24.69 -3.00 -20.11
CA MET A 280 -23.45 -2.50 -20.71
C MET A 280 -22.49 -1.94 -19.65
N ARG A 281 -22.99 -1.21 -18.65
CA ARG A 281 -22.15 -0.70 -17.55
C ARG A 281 -21.56 -1.83 -16.72
N ILE A 282 -22.36 -2.85 -16.39
CA ILE A 282 -21.87 -4.03 -15.65
C ILE A 282 -20.78 -4.75 -16.45
N ALA A 283 -21.01 -5.00 -17.75
CA ALA A 283 -20.01 -5.62 -18.62
C ALA A 283 -18.71 -4.78 -18.71
N ARG A 284 -18.83 -3.45 -18.76
CA ARG A 284 -17.67 -2.55 -18.77
C ARG A 284 -16.90 -2.62 -17.46
N MET A 285 -17.57 -2.65 -16.29
CA MET A 285 -16.91 -2.85 -14.99
C MET A 285 -16.13 -4.16 -14.96
N ASP A 286 -16.73 -5.28 -15.38
CA ASP A 286 -16.05 -6.56 -15.45
C ASP A 286 -14.78 -6.50 -16.31
N LEU A 287 -14.89 -5.88 -17.50
CA LEU A 287 -13.76 -5.72 -18.40
C LEU A 287 -12.62 -4.92 -17.77
N LEU A 288 -12.92 -3.82 -17.10
CA LEU A 288 -11.93 -2.95 -16.45
C LEU A 288 -11.21 -3.68 -15.32
N ILE A 289 -11.96 -4.38 -14.45
CA ILE A 289 -11.41 -5.14 -13.33
C ILE A 289 -10.55 -6.31 -13.83
N GLN A 290 -11.01 -7.05 -14.86
CA GLN A 290 -10.24 -8.16 -15.44
C GLN A 290 -8.93 -7.68 -16.08
N ARG A 291 -8.94 -6.55 -16.79
CA ARG A 291 -7.72 -5.92 -17.32
C ARG A 291 -6.75 -5.57 -16.22
N SER A 292 -7.24 -4.97 -15.15
CA SER A 292 -6.41 -4.60 -13.99
C SER A 292 -5.75 -5.81 -13.34
N ARG A 293 -6.50 -6.91 -13.13
CA ARG A 293 -5.91 -8.17 -12.62
C ARG A 293 -4.88 -8.73 -13.58
N ALA A 294 -5.17 -8.78 -14.88
CA ALA A 294 -4.25 -9.32 -15.86
C ALA A 294 -2.91 -8.54 -15.90
N LEU A 295 -2.95 -7.21 -15.79
CA LEU A 295 -1.74 -6.38 -15.73
C LEU A 295 -0.97 -6.58 -14.42
N MET A 296 -1.67 -6.62 -13.28
CA MET A 296 -1.05 -6.89 -11.99
C MET A 296 -0.40 -8.28 -11.95
N ASP A 297 -1.11 -9.31 -12.41
CA ASP A 297 -0.62 -10.69 -12.44
C ASP A 297 0.56 -10.85 -13.39
N ASP A 298 0.53 -10.19 -14.54
CA ASP A 298 1.65 -10.18 -15.49
C ASP A 298 2.90 -9.55 -14.88
N ALA A 299 2.76 -8.38 -14.27
CA ALA A 299 3.86 -7.69 -13.59
C ALA A 299 4.39 -8.52 -12.41
N CYS A 300 3.51 -9.15 -11.63
CA CYS A 300 3.87 -10.03 -10.52
C CYS A 300 4.66 -11.26 -11.00
N ARG A 301 4.17 -11.97 -12.01
CA ARG A 301 4.86 -13.14 -12.58
C ARG A 301 6.24 -12.78 -13.14
N ALA A 302 6.33 -11.70 -13.90
CA ALA A 302 7.60 -11.22 -14.44
C ALA A 302 8.59 -10.84 -13.33
N TRP A 303 8.10 -10.23 -12.24
CA TRP A 303 8.92 -9.91 -11.08
C TRP A 303 9.42 -11.17 -10.37
N GLU A 304 8.57 -12.13 -10.06
CA GLU A 304 8.94 -13.37 -9.38
C GLU A 304 9.90 -14.23 -10.23
N ALA A 305 9.68 -14.29 -11.53
CA ALA A 305 10.55 -15.02 -12.46
C ALA A 305 11.87 -14.30 -12.76
N ARG A 306 12.03 -13.02 -12.36
CA ARG A 306 13.18 -12.19 -12.74
C ARG A 306 13.42 -12.17 -14.25
N GLU A 307 12.33 -12.16 -15.02
CA GLU A 307 12.40 -12.24 -16.49
C GLU A 307 13.16 -11.05 -17.07
N PRO A 308 14.18 -11.31 -17.92
CA PRO A 308 14.73 -10.26 -18.77
C PRO A 308 13.70 -9.91 -19.84
N THR A 309 13.12 -8.71 -19.75
CA THR A 309 12.10 -8.26 -20.68
C THR A 309 12.59 -7.03 -21.46
N GLY A 310 12.07 -6.80 -22.66
CA GLY A 310 12.34 -5.59 -23.43
C GLY A 310 11.86 -4.31 -22.75
N MET A 311 10.88 -4.43 -21.85
CA MET A 311 10.49 -3.39 -20.90
C MET A 311 11.08 -3.75 -19.54
N SER A 312 11.75 -2.82 -18.85
CA SER A 312 12.27 -3.10 -17.51
C SER A 312 11.13 -3.54 -16.57
N LEU A 313 11.45 -4.40 -15.59
CA LEU A 313 10.46 -4.86 -14.61
C LEU A 313 9.77 -3.69 -13.90
N LEU A 314 10.50 -2.61 -13.62
CA LEU A 314 9.95 -1.42 -12.96
C LEU A 314 8.96 -0.67 -13.85
N ASN A 315 9.24 -0.57 -15.16
CA ASN A 315 8.32 0.04 -16.12
C ASN A 315 7.03 -0.78 -16.25
N ARG A 316 7.14 -2.11 -16.24
CA ARG A 316 5.97 -3.01 -16.26
C ARG A 316 5.11 -2.84 -15.02
N ILE A 317 5.72 -2.72 -13.83
CA ILE A 317 5.02 -2.44 -12.56
C ILE A 317 4.37 -1.05 -12.59
N ALA A 318 5.07 -0.03 -13.11
CA ALA A 318 4.54 1.32 -13.23
C ALA A 318 3.30 1.37 -14.15
N ALA A 319 3.36 0.73 -15.32
CA ALA A 319 2.24 0.62 -16.24
C ALA A 319 1.04 -0.10 -15.59
N ALA A 320 1.30 -1.25 -14.94
CA ALA A 320 0.26 -1.99 -14.23
C ALA A 320 -0.42 -1.13 -13.14
N LYS A 321 0.36 -0.36 -12.36
CA LYS A 321 -0.18 0.51 -11.32
C LYS A 321 -1.09 1.60 -11.90
N ILE A 322 -0.64 2.33 -12.92
CA ILE A 322 -1.41 3.43 -13.51
C ILE A 322 -2.74 2.92 -14.07
N ASP A 323 -2.67 1.92 -14.95
CA ASP A 323 -3.87 1.39 -15.60
C ASP A 323 -4.84 0.77 -14.60
N THR A 324 -4.34 0.05 -13.59
CA THR A 324 -5.19 -0.52 -12.54
C THR A 324 -5.97 0.57 -11.80
N LEU A 325 -5.29 1.64 -11.39
CA LEU A 325 -5.95 2.70 -10.65
C LEU A 325 -7.04 3.40 -11.48
N ASN A 326 -6.70 3.77 -12.71
CA ASN A 326 -7.63 4.46 -13.61
C ASN A 326 -8.83 3.57 -13.97
N ASN A 327 -8.60 2.30 -14.30
CA ASN A 327 -9.64 1.32 -14.59
C ASN A 327 -10.57 1.09 -13.38
N CYS A 328 -10.02 0.97 -12.18
CA CYS A 328 -10.80 0.72 -10.97
C CYS A 328 -11.64 1.95 -10.58
N ILE A 329 -11.11 3.17 -10.75
CA ILE A 329 -11.87 4.40 -10.54
C ILE A 329 -13.05 4.46 -11.53
N GLU A 330 -12.80 4.20 -12.83
CA GLU A 330 -13.88 4.14 -13.83
C GLU A 330 -14.92 3.06 -13.48
N ALA A 331 -14.48 1.89 -13.03
CA ALA A 331 -15.37 0.82 -12.63
C ALA A 331 -16.30 1.22 -11.48
N VAL A 332 -15.77 1.90 -10.45
CA VAL A 332 -16.57 2.38 -9.33
C VAL A 332 -17.51 3.52 -9.76
N ASP A 333 -17.09 4.42 -10.65
CA ASP A 333 -17.95 5.46 -11.22
C ASP A 333 -19.12 4.85 -12.01
N LEU A 334 -18.88 3.77 -12.75
CA LEU A 334 -19.94 3.01 -13.44
C LEU A 334 -20.88 2.32 -12.44
N ALA A 335 -20.36 1.79 -11.34
CA ALA A 335 -21.18 1.19 -10.27
C ALA A 335 -22.11 2.23 -9.64
N MET A 336 -21.62 3.46 -9.36
CA MET A 336 -22.46 4.58 -8.91
C MET A 336 -23.60 4.87 -9.88
N ARG A 337 -23.33 4.87 -11.20
CA ARG A 337 -24.33 5.10 -12.24
C ARG A 337 -25.36 3.97 -12.38
N VAL A 338 -25.00 2.73 -12.06
CA VAL A 338 -25.94 1.60 -12.01
C VAL A 338 -26.90 1.76 -10.83
N VAL A 339 -26.39 2.14 -9.66
CA VAL A 339 -27.19 2.35 -8.45
C VAL A 339 -28.04 3.63 -8.55
N GLY A 340 -27.56 4.65 -9.27
CA GLY A 340 -28.27 5.91 -9.47
C GLY A 340 -28.19 6.83 -8.25
N GLY A 341 -29.14 7.75 -8.10
CA GLY A 341 -29.10 8.78 -7.05
C GLY A 341 -28.97 8.26 -5.63
N VAL A 342 -29.42 7.04 -5.35
CA VAL A 342 -29.27 6.37 -4.05
C VAL A 342 -27.80 6.11 -3.69
N SER A 343 -26.91 6.02 -4.68
CA SER A 343 -25.47 5.84 -4.48
C SER A 343 -24.81 6.97 -3.69
N LEU A 344 -25.43 8.14 -3.61
CA LEU A 344 -24.91 9.30 -2.87
C LEU A 344 -25.27 9.26 -1.36
N GLN A 345 -26.06 8.28 -0.94
CA GLN A 345 -26.47 8.16 0.46
C GLN A 345 -25.39 7.47 1.28
N LYS A 346 -24.97 8.09 2.38
CA LYS A 346 -23.98 7.54 3.33
C LYS A 346 -24.38 6.21 3.97
N SER A 347 -25.66 5.82 3.91
CA SER A 347 -26.16 4.51 4.34
C SER A 347 -25.90 3.38 3.33
N ARG A 348 -25.21 3.67 2.25
CA ARG A 348 -24.89 2.69 1.20
C ARG A 348 -23.37 2.55 1.07
N PRO A 349 -22.83 1.32 1.02
CA PRO A 349 -21.39 1.11 0.98
C PRO A 349 -20.73 1.66 -0.30
N ILE A 350 -21.51 1.86 -1.35
CA ILE A 350 -21.01 2.29 -2.66
C ILE A 350 -20.35 3.68 -2.62
N GLU A 351 -20.83 4.60 -1.78
CA GLU A 351 -20.26 5.94 -1.63
C GLU A 351 -18.87 5.86 -0.92
N ARG A 352 -18.69 4.90 0.02
CA ARG A 352 -17.39 4.62 0.64
C ARG A 352 -16.42 4.07 -0.40
N TYR A 353 -16.82 3.09 -1.21
CA TYR A 353 -15.97 2.56 -2.28
C TYR A 353 -15.55 3.64 -3.27
N TYR A 354 -16.45 4.58 -3.58
CA TYR A 354 -16.14 5.73 -4.45
C TYR A 354 -15.05 6.63 -3.87
N ARG A 355 -15.03 6.83 -2.55
CA ARG A 355 -13.99 7.61 -1.87
C ARG A 355 -12.69 6.83 -1.75
N ASP A 356 -12.78 5.57 -1.34
CA ASP A 356 -11.64 4.72 -1.02
C ASP A 356 -10.79 4.37 -2.26
N VAL A 357 -11.42 4.11 -3.41
CA VAL A 357 -10.71 3.75 -4.65
C VAL A 357 -9.74 4.84 -5.13
N ARG A 358 -9.89 6.08 -4.67
CA ARG A 358 -9.07 7.24 -5.04
C ARG A 358 -7.81 7.42 -4.20
N ALA A 359 -7.72 6.74 -3.08
CA ALA A 359 -6.59 6.91 -2.16
C ALA A 359 -5.23 6.61 -2.81
N ALA A 360 -5.16 5.60 -3.67
CA ALA A 360 -3.92 5.18 -4.31
C ALA A 360 -3.39 6.15 -5.39
N LEU A 361 -4.19 7.15 -5.82
CA LEU A 361 -3.75 8.16 -6.80
C LEU A 361 -2.51 8.92 -6.34
N HIS A 362 -2.41 9.18 -5.04
CA HIS A 362 -1.36 10.00 -4.44
C HIS A 362 -0.19 9.17 -3.88
N ASN A 363 -0.19 7.87 -4.10
CA ASN A 363 0.90 6.97 -3.70
C ASN A 363 1.90 6.74 -4.85
N PRO A 364 3.22 6.64 -4.55
CA PRO A 364 4.23 6.42 -5.59
C PRO A 364 4.13 5.01 -6.25
N PRO A 365 4.55 4.89 -7.52
CA PRO A 365 4.90 6.02 -8.39
C PRO A 365 3.66 6.84 -8.76
N LEU A 366 3.78 8.17 -8.72
CA LEU A 366 2.73 9.07 -9.21
C LEU A 366 2.57 8.89 -10.72
N GLU A 367 1.39 9.18 -11.26
CA GLU A 367 1.11 8.95 -12.69
C GLU A 367 2.11 9.67 -13.59
N ASP A 368 2.36 10.96 -13.36
CA ASP A 368 3.31 11.74 -14.16
C ASP A 368 4.73 11.14 -14.13
N ARG A 369 5.18 10.67 -12.97
CA ARG A 369 6.49 10.03 -12.82
C ARG A 369 6.58 8.69 -13.52
N ALA A 370 5.52 7.91 -13.44
CA ALA A 370 5.45 6.62 -14.10
C ALA A 370 5.40 6.78 -15.62
N LEU A 371 4.62 7.76 -16.13
CA LEU A 371 4.60 8.08 -17.56
C LEU A 371 5.97 8.57 -18.05
N GLU A 372 6.67 9.40 -17.26
CA GLU A 372 8.04 9.82 -17.56
C GLU A 372 9.02 8.62 -17.63
N MET A 373 8.90 7.65 -16.71
CA MET A 373 9.71 6.43 -16.75
C MET A 373 9.47 5.64 -18.05
N LEU A 374 8.21 5.48 -18.45
CA LEU A 374 7.84 4.80 -19.69
C LEU A 374 8.33 5.54 -20.92
N ALA A 375 8.20 6.87 -20.94
CA ALA A 375 8.65 7.71 -22.05
C ALA A 375 10.17 7.63 -22.24
N ARG A 376 10.94 7.69 -21.15
CA ARG A 376 12.41 7.54 -21.20
C ARG A 376 12.82 6.19 -21.76
N ALA A 377 12.20 5.12 -21.31
CA ALA A 377 12.50 3.79 -21.85
C ALA A 377 12.23 3.71 -23.36
N ALA A 378 11.18 4.36 -23.84
CA ALA A 378 10.83 4.34 -25.27
C ALA A 378 11.72 5.26 -26.14
N LEU A 379 12.19 6.37 -25.57
CA LEU A 379 12.87 7.42 -26.33
C LEU A 379 14.39 7.39 -26.17
N ASP A 380 14.88 7.08 -24.99
CA ASP A 380 16.28 7.28 -24.59
C ASP A 380 17.04 5.95 -24.47
N GLU A 381 16.36 4.82 -24.22
CA GLU A 381 16.97 3.50 -24.34
C GLU A 381 17.09 3.20 -25.82
N ALA A 382 18.25 3.54 -26.39
CA ALA A 382 18.56 3.23 -27.79
C ALA A 382 18.32 1.74 -28.04
N ALA A 383 17.49 1.43 -29.03
CA ALA A 383 17.45 0.10 -29.58
C ALA A 383 18.91 -0.27 -29.95
N GLU A 384 19.47 -1.28 -29.28
CA GLU A 384 20.74 -1.86 -29.79
C GLU A 384 20.54 -2.11 -31.29
N PRO A 385 21.38 -1.56 -32.15
CA PRO A 385 21.25 -1.83 -33.57
C PRO A 385 21.27 -3.36 -33.75
N PRO A 386 20.40 -3.92 -34.61
CA PRO A 386 20.39 -5.36 -34.86
C PRO A 386 21.83 -5.78 -35.18
N LYS A 387 22.38 -6.72 -34.38
CA LYS A 387 23.69 -7.31 -34.68
C LYS A 387 23.65 -7.72 -36.14
N ALA A 388 24.52 -7.12 -36.95
CA ALA A 388 24.67 -7.51 -38.33
C ALA A 388 24.90 -9.02 -38.34
N ALA A 389 24.05 -9.75 -39.06
CA ALA A 389 24.22 -11.17 -39.27
C ALA A 389 25.56 -11.35 -40.03
N GLU A 390 26.56 -11.96 -39.36
CA GLU A 390 27.76 -12.47 -40.02
C GLU A 390 27.44 -13.76 -40.77
#